data_2d89e4ef30b68f144ba8b90d3236592d
#
_entry.id   2d89e4ef30b68f144ba8b90d3236592d
#
_cell.length_a   1.000
_cell.length_b   1.000
_cell.length_c   1.000
_cell.angle_alpha   90.00
_cell.angle_beta   90.00
_cell.angle_gamma   90.00
#
_symmetry.space_group_name_H-M   'P 1'
#
loop_
_entity.id
_entity.type
_entity.pdbx_description
1 polymer ?
#
loop_
_entity_poly.entity_id
_entity_poly.type
_entity_poly.pdbx_seq_one_letter_code
_entity_poly.pdbx_strand_id
1 'polypeptide(L)'
;VAGSFFSCYVSCGSLNRSVPNLQAGARTPLAAVFAGLFMLVLVGAVSGWLARIPMAAIAALLLLVAWSLFDVARWRELWRVSRRDFWIAGATLLATVTLRLEMAIVLGTLLSLMVFLYRTSRPAMRSMGFDASPELPTAQRPFVVVDSTPGALPECPQLKLLRMEGEVYFGALQHVADTLHALRQPPAAPRHLLVMAKSMNFIDLAGAELWADELKARRALGGDLYFHRPRPEVIAIWRRTGFDKTLGADHLFPDKAAAIAAIVPRLDGDICAKCAARIFKECKSRPKLDHNEVLS
;
A
#
# COMPACT_ATOMS: atom_id res chain seq x y z
N VAL A 1 -29.92 13.09 -20.70
CA VAL A 1 -30.79 12.38 -21.66
C VAL A 1 -31.46 13.36 -22.63
N ALA A 2 -32.14 14.42 -22.16
CA ALA A 2 -32.82 15.39 -23.08
C ALA A 2 -31.84 16.12 -24.01
N GLY A 3 -30.65 16.48 -23.54
CA GLY A 3 -29.65 17.20 -24.33
C GLY A 3 -29.16 16.44 -25.58
N SER A 4 -29.19 15.12 -25.56
CA SER A 4 -28.80 14.29 -26.72
C SER A 4 -29.73 14.47 -27.93
N PHE A 5 -30.99 14.89 -27.72
CA PHE A 5 -31.95 15.14 -28.77
C PHE A 5 -31.87 16.55 -29.35
N PHE A 6 -31.18 17.48 -28.69
CA PHE A 6 -31.08 18.89 -29.06
C PHE A 6 -29.68 19.31 -29.48
N SER A 7 -28.79 18.38 -29.83
CA SER A 7 -27.39 18.67 -30.21
C SER A 7 -26.66 19.55 -29.20
N CYS A 8 -26.96 19.38 -27.91
CA CYS A 8 -26.35 20.15 -26.84
C CYS A 8 -24.97 19.59 -26.46
N TYR A 9 -24.09 20.44 -25.98
CA TYR A 9 -22.85 20.01 -25.34
C TYR A 9 -23.13 19.14 -24.14
N VAL A 10 -22.24 18.19 -23.87
CA VAL A 10 -22.24 17.41 -22.62
C VAL A 10 -22.10 18.40 -21.46
N SER A 11 -23.14 18.56 -20.65
CA SER A 11 -23.11 19.38 -19.46
C SER A 11 -22.77 18.50 -18.25
N CYS A 12 -21.73 18.83 -17.53
CA CYS A 12 -21.42 18.26 -16.22
C CYS A 12 -21.79 19.27 -15.12
N GLY A 13 -21.96 18.77 -13.88
CA GLY A 13 -22.14 19.62 -12.71
C GLY A 13 -20.87 20.43 -12.45
N SER A 14 -20.94 21.75 -12.68
CA SER A 14 -19.81 22.63 -12.42
C SER A 14 -19.80 23.06 -10.96
N LEU A 15 -18.79 22.67 -10.21
CA LEU A 15 -18.58 23.11 -8.83
C LEU A 15 -18.47 24.64 -8.75
N ASN A 16 -17.83 25.29 -9.72
CA ASN A 16 -17.67 26.74 -9.77
C ASN A 16 -19.00 27.50 -9.89
N ARG A 17 -20.06 26.86 -10.36
CA ARG A 17 -21.42 27.45 -10.42
C ARG A 17 -22.26 27.02 -9.23
N SER A 18 -22.09 25.81 -8.73
CA SER A 18 -22.86 25.26 -7.63
C SER A 18 -22.43 25.82 -6.28
N VAL A 19 -21.13 26.02 -6.07
CA VAL A 19 -20.59 26.56 -4.80
C VAL A 19 -21.07 27.99 -4.50
N PRO A 20 -21.01 28.96 -5.43
CA PRO A 20 -21.54 30.28 -5.18
C PRO A 20 -23.06 30.27 -4.89
N ASN A 21 -23.82 29.39 -5.58
CA ASN A 21 -25.24 29.24 -5.35
C ASN A 21 -25.54 28.72 -3.95
N LEU A 22 -24.75 27.75 -3.48
CA LEU A 22 -24.84 27.22 -2.11
C LEU A 22 -24.45 28.28 -1.07
N GLN A 23 -23.38 29.03 -1.32
CA GLN A 23 -22.93 30.13 -0.45
C GLN A 23 -23.94 31.26 -0.36
N ALA A 24 -24.68 31.50 -1.44
CA ALA A 24 -25.81 32.45 -1.47
C ALA A 24 -27.07 31.94 -0.73
N GLY A 25 -27.03 30.72 -0.14
CA GLY A 25 -28.13 30.20 0.65
C GLY A 25 -29.11 29.30 -0.11
N ALA A 26 -28.75 28.81 -1.29
CA ALA A 26 -29.59 27.88 -2.05
C ALA A 26 -29.73 26.54 -1.30
N ARG A 27 -30.96 26.11 -0.99
CA ARG A 27 -31.27 24.87 -0.26
C ARG A 27 -31.88 23.78 -1.13
N THR A 28 -32.26 24.11 -2.36
CA THR A 28 -32.92 23.17 -3.26
C THR A 28 -32.35 23.24 -4.67
N PRO A 29 -32.43 22.15 -5.46
CA PRO A 29 -32.02 22.15 -6.88
C PRO A 29 -32.76 23.16 -7.76
N LEU A 30 -33.94 23.59 -7.35
CA LEU A 30 -34.74 24.63 -8.06
C LEU A 30 -33.98 25.95 -8.20
N ALA A 31 -33.09 26.29 -7.29
CA ALA A 31 -32.22 27.45 -7.39
C ALA A 31 -31.38 27.46 -8.69
N ALA A 32 -30.89 26.29 -9.10
CA ALA A 32 -30.14 26.14 -10.35
C ALA A 32 -31.04 26.33 -11.60
N VAL A 33 -32.28 25.90 -11.52
CA VAL A 33 -33.28 26.11 -12.61
C VAL A 33 -33.60 27.59 -12.77
N PHE A 34 -33.86 28.29 -11.67
CA PHE A 34 -34.09 29.73 -11.69
C PHE A 34 -32.86 30.50 -12.16
N ALA A 35 -31.66 30.12 -11.74
CA ALA A 35 -30.43 30.72 -12.22
C ALA A 35 -30.25 30.54 -13.74
N GLY A 36 -30.58 29.37 -14.28
CA GLY A 36 -30.59 29.12 -15.72
C GLY A 36 -31.63 29.99 -16.48
N LEU A 37 -32.84 30.12 -15.95
CA LEU A 37 -33.89 30.94 -16.51
C LEU A 37 -33.51 32.43 -16.49
N PHE A 38 -32.97 32.91 -15.37
CA PHE A 38 -32.45 34.27 -15.27
C PHE A 38 -31.32 34.55 -16.25
N MET A 39 -30.39 33.62 -16.43
CA MET A 39 -29.33 33.76 -17.43
C MET A 39 -29.87 33.84 -18.85
N LEU A 40 -30.89 33.05 -19.18
CA LEU A 40 -31.52 33.07 -20.51
C LEU A 40 -32.19 34.44 -20.80
N VAL A 41 -32.92 34.97 -19.82
CA VAL A 41 -33.55 36.29 -19.91
C VAL A 41 -32.49 37.40 -19.99
N LEU A 42 -31.45 37.31 -19.18
CA LEU A 42 -30.39 38.31 -19.12
C LEU A 42 -29.57 38.35 -20.41
N VAL A 43 -29.22 37.20 -20.97
CA VAL A 43 -28.52 37.11 -22.26
C VAL A 43 -29.41 37.66 -23.39
N GLY A 44 -30.70 37.34 -23.40
CA GLY A 44 -31.65 37.87 -24.41
C GLY A 44 -31.82 39.38 -24.34
N ALA A 45 -31.91 39.94 -23.13
CA ALA A 45 -32.12 41.38 -22.92
C ALA A 45 -30.87 42.25 -23.06
N VAL A 46 -29.68 41.70 -22.69
CA VAL A 46 -28.45 42.49 -22.51
C VAL A 46 -27.37 42.14 -23.53
N SER A 47 -27.63 41.22 -24.47
CA SER A 47 -26.65 40.75 -25.46
C SER A 47 -25.92 41.88 -26.22
N GLY A 48 -26.63 42.94 -26.61
CA GLY A 48 -26.03 44.10 -27.27
C GLY A 48 -25.06 44.93 -26.43
N TRP A 49 -25.23 44.91 -25.09
CA TRP A 49 -24.33 45.57 -24.18
C TRP A 49 -23.12 44.68 -23.84
N LEU A 50 -23.32 43.37 -23.79
CA LEU A 50 -22.24 42.40 -23.58
C LEU A 50 -21.20 42.47 -24.70
N ALA A 51 -21.57 42.74 -25.92
CA ALA A 51 -20.67 42.92 -27.06
C ALA A 51 -19.73 44.14 -26.92
N ARG A 52 -20.02 45.07 -26.00
CA ARG A 52 -19.20 46.26 -25.76
C ARG A 52 -18.19 46.08 -24.61
N ILE A 53 -18.21 44.93 -23.94
CA ILE A 53 -17.24 44.64 -22.87
C ILE A 53 -15.87 44.47 -23.49
N PRO A 54 -14.87 45.24 -23.07
CA PRO A 54 -13.51 45.09 -23.59
C PRO A 54 -12.93 43.70 -23.16
N MET A 55 -12.26 43.06 -24.10
CA MET A 55 -11.61 41.74 -23.84
C MET A 55 -10.67 41.78 -22.63
N ALA A 56 -10.02 42.93 -22.35
CA ALA A 56 -9.18 43.12 -21.18
C ALA A 56 -9.95 42.95 -19.86
N ALA A 57 -11.24 43.38 -19.79
CA ALA A 57 -12.03 43.20 -18.58
C ALA A 57 -12.41 41.74 -18.36
N ILE A 58 -12.68 40.99 -19.43
CA ILE A 58 -12.96 39.55 -19.37
C ILE A 58 -11.69 38.82 -18.92
N ALA A 59 -10.54 39.15 -19.48
CA ALA A 59 -9.26 38.56 -19.09
C ALA A 59 -8.94 38.83 -17.63
N ALA A 60 -9.12 40.05 -17.14
CA ALA A 60 -8.92 40.41 -15.72
C ALA A 60 -9.84 39.61 -14.80
N LEU A 61 -11.11 39.43 -15.16
CA LEU A 61 -12.04 38.61 -14.39
C LEU A 61 -11.60 37.16 -14.32
N LEU A 62 -11.16 36.59 -15.45
CA LEU A 62 -10.66 35.21 -15.51
C LEU A 62 -9.40 35.03 -14.65
N LEU A 63 -8.49 36.00 -14.64
CA LEU A 63 -7.32 35.99 -13.79
C LEU A 63 -7.67 36.02 -12.30
N LEU A 64 -8.64 36.86 -11.91
CA LEU A 64 -9.13 36.90 -10.54
C LEU A 64 -9.75 35.57 -10.11
N VAL A 65 -10.56 34.96 -10.98
CA VAL A 65 -11.15 33.64 -10.72
C VAL A 65 -10.04 32.57 -10.61
N ALA A 66 -9.08 32.57 -11.53
CA ALA A 66 -7.96 31.65 -11.48
C ALA A 66 -7.16 31.80 -10.18
N TRP A 67 -6.91 33.02 -9.76
CA TRP A 67 -6.21 33.31 -8.49
C TRP A 67 -7.01 32.81 -7.28
N SER A 68 -8.31 32.99 -7.27
CA SER A 68 -9.18 32.53 -6.17
C SER A 68 -9.25 31.00 -6.05
N LEU A 69 -8.98 30.28 -7.14
CA LEU A 69 -8.93 28.83 -7.17
C LEU A 69 -7.57 28.26 -6.73
N PHE A 70 -6.52 29.12 -6.68
CA PHE A 70 -5.19 28.69 -6.33
C PHE A 70 -5.02 28.65 -4.80
N ASP A 71 -5.11 27.45 -4.25
CA ASP A 71 -4.98 27.20 -2.80
C ASP A 71 -3.51 26.99 -2.40
N VAL A 72 -2.85 28.08 -2.00
CA VAL A 72 -1.45 28.06 -1.53
C VAL A 72 -1.27 27.18 -0.30
N ALA A 73 -2.28 27.09 0.57
CA ALA A 73 -2.21 26.27 1.78
C ALA A 73 -2.12 24.77 1.40
N ARG A 74 -2.92 24.36 0.43
CA ARG A 74 -2.89 22.99 -0.11
C ARG A 74 -1.57 22.63 -0.77
N TRP A 75 -0.97 23.56 -1.52
CA TRP A 75 0.36 23.37 -2.11
C TRP A 75 1.46 23.20 -1.05
N ARG A 76 1.40 23.98 0.02
CA ARG A 76 2.33 23.87 1.16
C ARG A 76 2.15 22.55 1.91
N GLU A 77 0.92 22.11 2.08
CA GLU A 77 0.60 20.81 2.67
C GLU A 77 1.15 19.65 1.82
N LEU A 78 0.92 19.65 0.51
CA LEU A 78 1.47 18.65 -0.41
C LEU A 78 2.99 18.57 -0.33
N TRP A 79 3.67 19.73 -0.25
CA TRP A 79 5.13 19.76 -0.09
C TRP A 79 5.60 19.09 1.20
N ARG A 80 4.86 19.27 2.29
CA ARG A 80 5.21 18.72 3.61
C ARG A 80 4.90 17.24 3.71
N VAL A 81 3.77 16.80 3.19
CA VAL A 81 3.26 15.43 3.33
C VAL A 81 3.88 14.48 2.29
N SER A 82 3.93 14.90 1.04
CA SER A 82 4.43 14.07 -0.06
C SER A 82 5.09 14.90 -1.15
N ARG A 83 6.42 14.96 -1.12
CA ARG A 83 7.19 15.63 -2.17
C ARG A 83 6.94 15.07 -3.56
N ARG A 84 6.64 13.76 -3.66
CA ARG A 84 6.35 13.11 -4.94
C ARG A 84 5.05 13.62 -5.54
N ASP A 85 3.98 13.65 -4.73
CA ASP A 85 2.68 14.13 -5.18
C ASP A 85 2.72 15.62 -5.54
N PHE A 86 3.54 16.40 -4.81
CA PHE A 86 3.82 17.79 -5.15
C PHE A 86 4.43 17.94 -6.56
N TRP A 87 5.44 17.12 -6.88
CA TRP A 87 6.07 17.19 -8.20
C TRP A 87 5.13 16.72 -9.32
N ILE A 88 4.29 15.72 -9.07
CA ILE A 88 3.28 15.27 -10.04
C ILE A 88 2.26 16.37 -10.28
N ALA A 89 1.74 16.98 -9.22
CA ALA A 89 0.80 18.09 -9.32
C ALA A 89 1.43 19.30 -10.05
N GLY A 90 2.68 19.63 -9.74
CA GLY A 90 3.44 20.69 -10.40
C GLY A 90 3.67 20.43 -11.89
N ALA A 91 4.07 19.21 -12.24
CA ALA A 91 4.25 18.81 -13.64
C ALA A 91 2.92 18.85 -14.41
N THR A 92 1.83 18.40 -13.79
CA THR A 92 0.50 18.46 -14.40
C THR A 92 0.04 19.91 -14.59
N LEU A 93 0.26 20.79 -13.59
CA LEU A 93 -0.04 22.22 -13.70
C LEU A 93 0.76 22.86 -14.84
N LEU A 94 2.06 22.59 -14.92
CA LEU A 94 2.91 23.12 -15.98
C LEU A 94 2.45 22.63 -17.36
N ALA A 95 2.13 21.34 -17.47
CA ALA A 95 1.59 20.76 -18.69
C ALA A 95 0.28 21.41 -19.11
N THR A 96 -0.61 21.74 -18.16
CA THR A 96 -1.89 22.40 -18.42
C THR A 96 -1.72 23.82 -18.98
N VAL A 97 -0.64 24.51 -18.56
CA VAL A 97 -0.35 25.87 -19.05
C VAL A 97 0.37 25.86 -20.41
N THR A 98 1.20 24.84 -20.69
CA THR A 98 2.07 24.81 -21.88
C THR A 98 1.51 23.96 -23.03
N LEU A 99 0.71 22.95 -22.73
CA LEU A 99 0.14 22.02 -23.70
C LEU A 99 -1.36 22.26 -23.90
N ARG A 100 -1.94 21.57 -24.87
CA ARG A 100 -3.39 21.50 -25.02
C ARG A 100 -3.99 20.80 -23.81
N LEU A 101 -5.14 21.28 -23.33
CA LEU A 101 -5.81 20.77 -22.13
C LEU A 101 -6.01 19.25 -22.15
N GLU A 102 -6.41 18.70 -23.30
CA GLU A 102 -6.63 17.26 -23.44
C GLU A 102 -5.34 16.46 -23.23
N MET A 103 -4.22 16.96 -23.78
CA MET A 103 -2.91 16.30 -23.63
C MET A 103 -2.38 16.41 -22.18
N ALA A 104 -2.61 17.53 -21.52
CA ALA A 104 -2.24 17.71 -20.11
C ALA A 104 -3.01 16.76 -19.19
N ILE A 105 -4.30 16.55 -19.42
CA ILE A 105 -5.13 15.61 -18.66
C ILE A 105 -4.60 14.17 -18.86
N VAL A 106 -4.36 13.77 -20.11
CA VAL A 106 -3.83 12.43 -20.41
C VAL A 106 -2.47 12.22 -19.75
N LEU A 107 -1.56 13.20 -19.85
CA LEU A 107 -0.23 13.12 -19.25
C LEU A 107 -0.31 13.02 -17.72
N GLY A 108 -1.13 13.85 -17.07
CA GLY A 108 -1.32 13.82 -15.63
C GLY A 108 -1.90 12.48 -15.14
N THR A 109 -2.87 11.94 -15.88
CA THR A 109 -3.47 10.64 -15.58
C THR A 109 -2.45 9.51 -15.73
N LEU A 110 -1.67 9.50 -16.80
CA LEU A 110 -0.64 8.49 -17.04
C LEU A 110 0.46 8.54 -15.97
N LEU A 111 0.93 9.73 -15.61
CA LEU A 111 1.90 9.90 -14.53
C LEU A 111 1.38 9.38 -13.19
N SER A 112 0.15 9.74 -12.85
CA SER A 112 -0.49 9.29 -11.62
C SER A 112 -0.67 7.77 -11.61
N LEU A 113 -1.11 7.19 -12.72
CA LEU A 113 -1.26 5.75 -12.89
C LEU A 113 0.09 5.02 -12.77
N MET A 114 1.14 5.56 -13.41
CA MET A 114 2.48 4.97 -13.34
C MET A 114 3.00 4.93 -11.90
N VAL A 115 2.83 6.01 -11.15
CA VAL A 115 3.24 6.07 -9.74
C VAL A 115 2.40 5.12 -8.89
N PHE A 116 1.10 5.02 -9.15
CA PHE A 116 0.22 4.08 -8.48
C PHE A 116 0.66 2.63 -8.72
N LEU A 117 0.88 2.24 -9.97
CA LEU A 117 1.36 0.90 -10.33
C LEU A 117 2.72 0.59 -9.70
N TYR A 118 3.65 1.54 -9.73
CA TYR A 118 4.95 1.38 -9.09
C TYR A 118 4.84 1.15 -7.57
N ARG A 119 3.94 1.86 -6.89
CA ARG A 119 3.70 1.68 -5.45
C ARG A 119 3.06 0.33 -5.13
N THR A 120 2.07 -0.05 -5.94
CA THR A 120 1.34 -1.31 -5.75
C THR A 120 2.20 -2.54 -6.07
N SER A 121 3.14 -2.41 -7.02
CA SER A 121 4.08 -3.48 -7.37
C SER A 121 5.17 -3.74 -6.32
N ARG A 122 5.23 -2.95 -5.25
CA ARG A 122 6.21 -3.12 -4.17
C ARG A 122 5.52 -3.25 -2.81
N PRO A 123 4.87 -4.37 -2.53
CA PRO A 123 4.29 -4.65 -1.23
C PRO A 123 5.36 -4.61 -0.14
N ALA A 124 4.99 -4.12 1.04
CA ALA A 124 5.94 -4.04 2.14
C ALA A 124 6.16 -5.43 2.77
N MET A 125 7.40 -5.87 2.80
CA MET A 125 7.85 -7.10 3.43
C MET A 125 8.77 -6.73 4.60
N ARG A 126 8.26 -6.86 5.82
CA ARG A 126 8.96 -6.36 7.02
C ARG A 126 9.41 -7.50 7.91
N SER A 127 10.68 -7.48 8.28
CA SER A 127 11.23 -8.37 9.30
C SER A 127 10.60 -8.07 10.65
N MET A 128 10.09 -9.09 11.30
CA MET A 128 9.45 -8.96 12.60
C MET A 128 10.26 -9.64 13.69
N GLY A 129 10.28 -9.05 14.87
CA GLY A 129 11.00 -9.53 16.02
C GLY A 129 10.33 -9.11 17.32
N PHE A 130 11.07 -9.18 18.40
CA PHE A 130 10.62 -8.79 19.72
C PHE A 130 11.44 -7.62 20.24
N ASP A 131 10.82 -6.75 21.01
CA ASP A 131 11.51 -5.68 21.69
C ASP A 131 12.41 -6.22 22.82
N ALA A 132 13.55 -5.58 23.01
CA ALA A 132 14.52 -5.93 24.04
C ALA A 132 14.16 -5.44 25.44
N SER A 133 12.97 -4.85 25.66
CA SER A 133 12.51 -4.32 26.95
C SER A 133 12.82 -5.28 28.09
N PRO A 134 13.76 -4.95 29.00
CA PRO A 134 14.21 -5.86 30.06
C PRO A 134 13.12 -6.07 31.14
N GLU A 135 12.17 -5.15 31.21
CA GLU A 135 11.11 -5.13 32.24
C GLU A 135 10.02 -6.18 32.00
N LEU A 136 9.90 -6.71 30.77
CA LEU A 136 8.80 -7.63 30.43
C LEU A 136 9.32 -9.07 30.24
N PRO A 137 8.59 -10.07 30.79
CA PRO A 137 8.85 -11.47 30.50
C PRO A 137 8.81 -11.73 29.00
N THR A 138 9.64 -12.65 28.49
CA THR A 138 9.74 -12.99 27.06
C THR A 138 8.40 -13.25 26.39
N ALA A 139 7.41 -13.80 27.14
CA ALA A 139 6.07 -14.08 26.63
C ALA A 139 5.19 -12.82 26.41
N GLN A 140 5.54 -11.71 27.04
CA GLN A 140 4.78 -10.45 27.00
C GLN A 140 5.47 -9.35 26.21
N ARG A 141 6.65 -9.62 25.64
CA ARG A 141 7.39 -8.63 24.85
C ARG A 141 6.62 -8.21 23.61
N PRO A 142 6.57 -6.90 23.32
CA PRO A 142 5.93 -6.37 22.11
C PRO A 142 6.56 -6.97 20.86
N PHE A 143 5.72 -7.26 19.89
CA PHE A 143 6.13 -7.73 18.57
C PHE A 143 6.33 -6.51 17.66
N VAL A 144 7.57 -6.29 17.23
CA VAL A 144 8.01 -5.06 16.57
C VAL A 144 8.61 -5.34 15.20
N VAL A 145 8.68 -4.29 14.37
CA VAL A 145 9.43 -4.33 13.10
C VAL A 145 10.90 -4.12 13.42
N VAL A 146 11.75 -5.09 13.11
CA VAL A 146 13.17 -5.09 13.46
C VAL A 146 13.89 -3.87 12.88
N ASP A 147 13.69 -3.60 11.60
CA ASP A 147 14.42 -2.54 10.88
C ASP A 147 14.08 -1.11 11.36
N SER A 148 12.95 -0.92 12.04
CA SER A 148 12.49 0.39 12.50
C SER A 148 12.55 0.60 14.00
N THR A 149 12.94 -0.44 14.78
CA THR A 149 12.93 -0.38 16.24
C THR A 149 14.36 -0.47 16.77
N PRO A 150 14.94 0.64 17.25
CA PRO A 150 16.22 0.61 17.95
C PRO A 150 16.09 -0.27 19.20
N GLY A 151 16.93 -1.27 19.34
CA GLY A 151 16.89 -2.19 20.48
C GLY A 151 16.00 -3.42 20.29
N ALA A 152 15.59 -3.74 19.06
CA ALA A 152 14.99 -5.04 18.77
C ALA A 152 15.97 -6.18 19.11
N LEU A 153 15.43 -7.29 19.62
CA LEU A 153 16.25 -8.48 19.90
C LEU A 153 16.82 -9.05 18.59
N PRO A 154 18.00 -9.71 18.66
CA PRO A 154 18.56 -10.41 17.51
C PRO A 154 17.57 -11.44 16.96
N GLU A 155 17.52 -11.59 15.64
CA GLU A 155 16.63 -12.56 14.99
C GLU A 155 17.08 -14.01 15.25
N CYS A 156 16.13 -14.94 15.17
CA CYS A 156 16.46 -16.36 15.22
C CYS A 156 17.23 -16.76 13.94
N PRO A 157 18.38 -17.46 14.05
CA PRO A 157 19.18 -17.84 12.88
C PRO A 157 18.49 -18.87 11.97
N GLN A 158 17.47 -19.56 12.47
CA GLN A 158 16.78 -20.61 11.72
C GLN A 158 15.35 -20.26 11.27
N LEU A 159 14.67 -19.37 12.01
CA LEU A 159 13.28 -18.99 11.76
C LEU A 159 13.17 -17.49 11.51
N LYS A 160 12.88 -17.11 10.28
CA LYS A 160 12.54 -15.73 9.92
C LYS A 160 11.06 -15.47 10.12
N LEU A 161 10.73 -14.38 10.79
CA LEU A 161 9.37 -13.88 10.94
C LEU A 161 9.20 -12.72 9.95
N LEU A 162 8.32 -12.88 8.97
CA LEU A 162 8.11 -11.91 7.90
C LEU A 162 6.66 -11.44 7.89
N ARG A 163 6.44 -10.14 7.96
CA ARG A 163 5.11 -9.56 7.78
C ARG A 163 4.95 -9.11 6.34
N MET A 164 3.95 -9.67 5.66
CA MET A 164 3.57 -9.32 4.31
C MET A 164 2.41 -8.32 4.35
N GLU A 165 2.60 -7.13 3.77
CA GLU A 165 1.59 -6.08 3.70
C GLU A 165 1.35 -5.70 2.25
N GLY A 166 0.10 -5.83 1.80
CA GLY A 166 -0.30 -5.49 0.43
C GLY A 166 -0.72 -6.72 -0.38
N GLU A 167 -0.46 -6.67 -1.66
CA GLU A 167 -0.97 -7.62 -2.64
C GLU A 167 0.16 -8.39 -3.32
N VAL A 168 -0.04 -9.68 -3.56
CA VAL A 168 0.92 -10.53 -4.27
C VAL A 168 0.30 -10.95 -5.59
N TYR A 169 0.58 -10.19 -6.63
CA TYR A 169 0.05 -10.37 -7.97
C TYR A 169 1.19 -10.25 -9.00
N PHE A 170 0.92 -10.55 -10.26
CA PHE A 170 1.94 -10.61 -11.31
C PHE A 170 2.84 -9.38 -11.35
N GLY A 171 2.31 -8.17 -11.10
CA GLY A 171 3.10 -6.93 -11.09
C GLY A 171 4.01 -6.76 -9.88
N ALA A 172 3.79 -7.52 -8.80
CA ALA A 172 4.61 -7.50 -7.58
C ALA A 172 5.60 -8.68 -7.49
N LEU A 173 5.48 -9.69 -8.36
CA LEU A 173 6.22 -10.94 -8.28
C LEU A 173 7.72 -10.74 -8.18
N GLN A 174 8.29 -9.90 -9.06
CA GLN A 174 9.74 -9.69 -9.08
C GLN A 174 10.25 -9.16 -7.74
N HIS A 175 9.58 -8.15 -7.19
CA HIS A 175 9.96 -7.58 -5.90
C HIS A 175 9.84 -8.58 -4.75
N VAL A 176 8.75 -9.37 -4.73
CA VAL A 176 8.55 -10.39 -3.70
C VAL A 176 9.55 -11.52 -3.85
N ALA A 177 9.79 -12.01 -5.09
CA ALA A 177 10.76 -13.05 -5.38
C ALA A 177 12.18 -12.63 -4.97
N ASP A 178 12.62 -11.42 -5.37
CA ASP A 178 13.93 -10.89 -5.03
C ASP A 178 14.12 -10.79 -3.51
N THR A 179 13.10 -10.33 -2.79
CA THR A 179 13.12 -10.24 -1.33
C THR A 179 13.21 -11.62 -0.68
N LEU A 180 12.41 -12.58 -1.11
CA LEU A 180 12.45 -13.95 -0.62
C LEU A 180 13.78 -14.63 -0.95
N HIS A 181 14.32 -14.38 -2.14
CA HIS A 181 15.64 -14.87 -2.54
C HIS A 181 16.74 -14.30 -1.65
N ALA A 182 16.74 -13.00 -1.38
CA ALA A 182 17.70 -12.35 -0.50
C ALA A 182 17.65 -12.93 0.94
N LEU A 183 16.47 -13.28 1.44
CA LEU A 183 16.31 -13.93 2.75
C LEU A 183 16.91 -15.35 2.84
N ARG A 184 17.20 -15.99 1.70
CA ARG A 184 17.82 -17.33 1.63
C ARG A 184 19.34 -17.27 1.44
N GLN A 185 19.91 -16.07 1.27
CA GLN A 185 21.35 -15.88 1.06
C GLN A 185 22.11 -15.70 2.37
N PRO A 186 23.40 -16.16 2.45
CA PRO A 186 24.27 -15.84 3.55
C PRO A 186 24.44 -14.31 3.76
N PRO A 187 24.77 -13.84 4.98
CA PRO A 187 25.22 -14.61 6.16
C PRO A 187 24.09 -15.16 7.03
N ALA A 188 22.87 -14.65 6.93
CA ALA A 188 21.74 -15.08 7.76
C ALA A 188 20.70 -15.74 6.87
N ALA A 189 20.90 -16.97 6.48
CA ALA A 189 19.98 -17.75 5.63
C ALA A 189 19.03 -18.62 6.48
N PRO A 190 18.00 -18.08 7.14
CA PRO A 190 17.08 -18.86 7.94
C PRO A 190 16.32 -19.85 7.04
N ARG A 191 16.38 -21.14 7.40
CA ARG A 191 15.76 -22.21 6.61
C ARG A 191 14.23 -22.18 6.71
N HIS A 192 13.69 -21.78 7.86
CA HIS A 192 12.25 -21.68 8.09
C HIS A 192 11.75 -20.26 7.95
N LEU A 193 10.57 -20.09 7.34
CA LEU A 193 9.91 -18.79 7.18
C LEU A 193 8.48 -18.85 7.69
N LEU A 194 8.15 -17.99 8.65
CA LEU A 194 6.78 -17.74 9.06
C LEU A 194 6.30 -16.41 8.48
N VAL A 195 5.36 -16.47 7.56
CA VAL A 195 4.76 -15.31 6.92
C VAL A 195 3.49 -14.91 7.66
N MET A 196 3.45 -13.67 8.15
CA MET A 196 2.25 -13.08 8.72
C MET A 196 1.41 -12.50 7.60
N ALA A 197 0.43 -13.27 7.17
CA ALA A 197 -0.37 -13.00 5.97
C ALA A 197 -1.69 -12.27 6.25
N LYS A 198 -1.93 -11.79 7.48
CA LYS A 198 -3.15 -11.04 7.84
C LYS A 198 -3.37 -9.81 6.96
N SER A 199 -2.28 -9.14 6.57
CA SER A 199 -2.29 -7.93 5.73
C SER A 199 -2.01 -8.21 4.26
N MET A 200 -1.93 -9.47 3.85
CA MET A 200 -1.92 -9.89 2.45
C MET A 200 -3.35 -9.89 1.93
N ASN A 201 -3.73 -8.81 1.25
CA ASN A 201 -5.13 -8.54 0.91
C ASN A 201 -5.62 -9.34 -0.30
N PHE A 202 -4.74 -9.57 -1.25
CA PHE A 202 -5.05 -10.21 -2.52
C PHE A 202 -3.86 -11.05 -3.01
N ILE A 203 -4.18 -12.13 -3.71
CA ILE A 203 -3.22 -12.96 -4.43
C ILE A 203 -3.85 -13.45 -5.72
N ASP A 204 -3.08 -13.49 -6.80
CA ASP A 204 -3.49 -14.11 -8.06
C ASP A 204 -2.83 -15.49 -8.25
N LEU A 205 -3.04 -16.10 -9.42
CA LEU A 205 -2.43 -17.39 -9.76
C LEU A 205 -0.90 -17.33 -9.69
N ALA A 206 -0.31 -16.31 -10.28
CA ALA A 206 1.14 -16.16 -10.33
C ALA A 206 1.76 -15.93 -8.94
N GLY A 207 1.05 -15.22 -8.06
CA GLY A 207 1.42 -15.09 -6.64
C GLY A 207 1.34 -16.42 -5.88
N ALA A 208 0.34 -17.26 -6.17
CA ALA A 208 0.24 -18.60 -5.57
C ALA A 208 1.37 -19.52 -6.04
N GLU A 209 1.76 -19.46 -7.31
CA GLU A 209 2.91 -20.18 -7.88
C GLU A 209 4.21 -19.73 -7.22
N LEU A 210 4.40 -18.43 -7.02
CA LEU A 210 5.56 -17.89 -6.32
C LEU A 210 5.70 -18.50 -4.91
N TRP A 211 4.62 -18.61 -4.15
CA TRP A 211 4.66 -19.22 -2.82
C TRP A 211 4.92 -20.73 -2.88
N ALA A 212 4.45 -21.42 -3.93
CA ALA A 212 4.76 -22.83 -4.15
C ALA A 212 6.25 -23.05 -4.44
N ASP A 213 6.86 -22.18 -5.25
CA ASP A 213 8.28 -22.21 -5.54
C ASP A 213 9.13 -21.87 -4.29
N GLU A 214 8.70 -20.89 -3.49
CA GLU A 214 9.35 -20.57 -2.22
C GLU A 214 9.31 -21.75 -1.24
N LEU A 215 8.16 -22.42 -1.12
CA LEU A 215 8.01 -23.63 -0.30
C LEU A 215 8.99 -24.72 -0.75
N LYS A 216 9.04 -24.99 -2.05
CA LYS A 216 9.95 -25.98 -2.65
C LYS A 216 11.41 -25.63 -2.38
N ALA A 217 11.78 -24.36 -2.55
CA ALA A 217 13.14 -23.89 -2.30
C ALA A 217 13.53 -24.04 -0.83
N ARG A 218 12.65 -23.74 0.13
CA ARG A 218 12.93 -23.91 1.55
C ARG A 218 13.03 -25.36 1.97
N ARG A 219 12.16 -26.22 1.46
CA ARG A 219 12.24 -27.67 1.71
C ARG A 219 13.52 -28.26 1.17
N ALA A 220 14.02 -27.78 0.02
CA ALA A 220 15.32 -28.19 -0.52
C ALA A 220 16.50 -27.80 0.38
N LEU A 221 16.37 -26.73 1.19
CA LEU A 221 17.35 -26.29 2.18
C LEU A 221 17.18 -26.98 3.55
N GLY A 222 16.25 -27.94 3.67
CA GLY A 222 15.93 -28.60 4.94
C GLY A 222 15.12 -27.74 5.89
N GLY A 223 14.42 -26.73 5.38
CA GLY A 223 13.50 -25.86 6.12
C GLY A 223 12.06 -26.03 5.67
N ASP A 224 11.22 -25.06 5.99
CA ASP A 224 9.82 -25.06 5.58
C ASP A 224 9.19 -23.65 5.60
N LEU A 225 7.97 -23.54 5.04
CA LEU A 225 7.20 -22.32 4.93
C LEU A 225 5.91 -22.44 5.73
N TYR A 226 5.58 -21.41 6.50
CA TYR A 226 4.42 -21.38 7.36
C TYR A 226 3.68 -20.06 7.20
N PHE A 227 2.35 -20.07 7.41
CA PHE A 227 1.53 -18.86 7.32
C PHE A 227 0.69 -18.66 8.58
N HIS A 228 0.67 -17.40 9.04
CA HIS A 228 -0.17 -16.95 10.12
C HIS A 228 -1.31 -16.10 9.56
N ARG A 229 -2.55 -16.53 9.83
CA ARG A 229 -3.80 -15.83 9.50
C ARG A 229 -3.89 -15.30 8.07
N PRO A 230 -3.70 -16.13 7.03
CA PRO A 230 -4.03 -15.71 5.67
C PRO A 230 -5.53 -15.39 5.58
N ARG A 231 -5.88 -14.42 4.73
CA ARG A 231 -7.29 -14.03 4.51
C ARG A 231 -8.06 -15.13 3.80
N PRO A 232 -9.40 -15.20 3.99
CA PRO A 232 -10.24 -16.19 3.31
C PRO A 232 -10.10 -16.15 1.79
N GLU A 233 -9.97 -14.95 1.18
CA GLU A 233 -9.79 -14.74 -0.25
C GLU A 233 -8.48 -15.37 -0.75
N VAL A 234 -7.41 -15.25 0.02
CA VAL A 234 -6.11 -15.85 -0.28
C VAL A 234 -6.19 -17.38 -0.18
N ILE A 235 -6.82 -17.90 0.86
CA ILE A 235 -7.03 -19.35 1.04
C ILE A 235 -7.89 -19.92 -0.11
N ALA A 236 -8.88 -19.17 -0.58
CA ALA A 236 -9.72 -19.60 -1.70
C ALA A 236 -8.90 -19.80 -2.99
N ILE A 237 -7.96 -18.88 -3.27
CA ILE A 237 -7.04 -19.04 -4.41
C ILE A 237 -6.09 -20.22 -4.19
N TRP A 238 -5.52 -20.39 -3.00
CA TRP A 238 -4.64 -21.53 -2.69
C TRP A 238 -5.36 -22.88 -2.85
N ARG A 239 -6.62 -22.98 -2.46
CA ARG A 239 -7.43 -24.19 -2.69
C ARG A 239 -7.67 -24.46 -4.18
N ARG A 240 -7.92 -23.40 -4.95
CA ARG A 240 -8.14 -23.53 -6.40
C ARG A 240 -6.86 -23.93 -7.15
N THR A 241 -5.71 -23.51 -6.68
CA THR A 241 -4.40 -23.86 -7.26
C THR A 241 -3.81 -25.16 -6.69
N GLY A 242 -4.40 -25.69 -5.62
CA GLY A 242 -3.89 -26.87 -4.93
C GLY A 242 -2.67 -26.61 -4.04
N PHE A 243 -2.27 -25.34 -3.87
CA PHE A 243 -1.15 -24.96 -3.02
C PHE A 243 -1.40 -25.32 -1.55
N ASP A 244 -2.63 -25.21 -1.07
CA ASP A 244 -3.03 -25.59 0.30
C ASP A 244 -2.71 -27.06 0.62
N LYS A 245 -2.90 -27.95 -0.34
CA LYS A 245 -2.57 -29.38 -0.21
C LYS A 245 -1.06 -29.61 -0.16
N THR A 246 -0.31 -28.89 -0.99
CA THR A 246 1.16 -28.98 -1.04
C THR A 246 1.81 -28.39 0.21
N LEU A 247 1.23 -27.31 0.73
CA LEU A 247 1.68 -26.65 1.96
C LEU A 247 1.44 -27.55 3.17
N GLY A 248 0.23 -28.07 3.32
CA GLY A 248 -0.23 -28.86 4.46
C GLY A 248 -1.00 -28.02 5.49
N ALA A 249 -2.01 -28.63 6.09
CA ALA A 249 -2.88 -27.94 7.07
C ALA A 249 -2.14 -27.55 8.35
N ASP A 250 -1.10 -28.28 8.71
CA ASP A 250 -0.23 -28.05 9.88
C ASP A 250 0.76 -26.89 9.70
N HIS A 251 0.71 -26.20 8.55
CA HIS A 251 1.50 -24.99 8.23
C HIS A 251 0.66 -23.71 8.26
N LEU A 252 -0.65 -23.81 8.55
CA LEU A 252 -1.58 -22.68 8.65
C LEU A 252 -1.98 -22.46 10.11
N PHE A 253 -1.66 -21.31 10.66
CA PHE A 253 -1.86 -21.02 12.08
C PHE A 253 -2.84 -19.87 12.33
N PRO A 254 -3.77 -20.00 13.30
CA PRO A 254 -4.71 -18.94 13.65
C PRO A 254 -4.07 -17.84 14.49
N ASP A 255 -2.99 -18.14 15.23
CA ASP A 255 -2.27 -17.16 16.04
C ASP A 255 -0.75 -17.38 15.99
N LYS A 256 -0.01 -16.36 16.38
CA LYS A 256 1.48 -16.35 16.32
C LYS A 256 2.10 -17.28 17.34
N ALA A 257 1.51 -17.37 18.53
CA ALA A 257 2.07 -18.18 19.60
C ALA A 257 1.97 -19.67 19.26
N ALA A 258 0.81 -20.10 18.71
CA ALA A 258 0.64 -21.45 18.20
C ALA A 258 1.60 -21.77 17.06
N ALA A 259 1.81 -20.80 16.13
CA ALA A 259 2.79 -20.98 15.05
C ALA A 259 4.21 -21.20 15.59
N ILE A 260 4.68 -20.33 16.48
CA ILE A 260 6.02 -20.43 17.06
C ILE A 260 6.17 -21.72 17.88
N ALA A 261 5.18 -22.08 18.69
CA ALA A 261 5.18 -23.31 19.48
C ALA A 261 5.25 -24.58 18.62
N ALA A 262 4.62 -24.58 17.45
CA ALA A 262 4.67 -25.69 16.50
C ALA A 262 5.98 -25.75 15.70
N ILE A 263 6.58 -24.60 15.38
CA ILE A 263 7.76 -24.51 14.51
C ILE A 263 9.05 -24.74 15.31
N VAL A 264 9.19 -24.14 16.50
CA VAL A 264 10.44 -24.23 17.30
C VAL A 264 10.88 -25.67 17.58
N PRO A 265 10.00 -26.64 17.85
CA PRO A 265 10.39 -28.05 17.98
C PRO A 265 10.99 -28.67 16.71
N ARG A 266 10.65 -28.14 15.53
CA ARG A 266 11.15 -28.63 14.22
C ARG A 266 12.50 -28.04 13.83
N LEU A 267 13.01 -27.06 14.59
CA LEU A 267 14.31 -26.44 14.33
C LEU A 267 15.45 -27.40 14.72
N ASP A 268 16.58 -27.22 14.04
CA ASP A 268 17.80 -27.97 14.31
C ASP A 268 18.28 -27.75 15.75
N GLY A 269 18.46 -28.86 16.48
CA GLY A 269 18.87 -28.85 17.91
C GLY A 269 20.23 -28.31 18.12
N ASP A 270 21.21 -28.64 17.26
CA ASP A 270 22.60 -28.26 17.38
C ASP A 270 22.80 -26.75 17.19
N ILE A 271 22.06 -26.18 16.21
CA ILE A 271 22.03 -24.73 16.00
C ILE A 271 21.34 -24.03 17.19
N CYS A 272 20.23 -24.61 17.71
CA CYS A 272 19.56 -24.08 18.90
C CYS A 272 20.46 -24.14 20.16
N ALA A 273 21.26 -25.15 20.31
CA ALA A 273 22.18 -25.31 21.44
C ALA A 273 23.25 -24.20 21.48
N LYS A 274 23.74 -23.78 20.31
CA LYS A 274 24.73 -22.69 20.14
C LYS A 274 24.10 -21.29 20.05
N CYS A 275 22.77 -21.19 19.97
CA CYS A 275 22.08 -19.91 19.74
C CYS A 275 22.08 -19.02 20.99
N ALA A 276 22.69 -17.85 20.90
CA ALA A 276 22.67 -16.84 21.96
C ALA A 276 21.35 -16.03 21.99
N ALA A 277 20.64 -15.92 20.87
CA ALA A 277 19.45 -15.06 20.75
C ALA A 277 18.26 -15.55 21.58
N ARG A 278 17.92 -16.84 21.52
CA ARG A 278 16.85 -17.53 22.30
C ARG A 278 15.61 -16.68 22.54
N ILE A 279 15.10 -16.06 21.47
CA ILE A 279 14.07 -15.01 21.52
C ILE A 279 12.67 -15.54 21.79
N PHE A 280 12.41 -16.83 21.57
CA PHE A 280 11.10 -17.45 21.80
C PHE A 280 11.05 -18.06 23.20
N LYS A 281 9.85 -18.10 23.78
CA LYS A 281 9.65 -18.76 25.09
C LYS A 281 9.94 -20.27 25.01
N GLU A 282 9.69 -20.88 23.87
CA GLU A 282 9.90 -22.27 23.53
C GLU A 282 11.40 -22.64 23.47
N CYS A 283 12.28 -21.67 23.30
CA CYS A 283 13.74 -21.90 23.36
C CYS A 283 14.21 -22.37 24.74
N LYS A 284 13.43 -22.15 25.83
CA LYS A 284 13.76 -22.59 27.17
C LYS A 284 13.80 -24.12 27.28
N SER A 285 12.98 -24.82 26.52
CA SER A 285 12.90 -26.29 26.49
C SER A 285 13.94 -26.93 25.57
N ARG A 286 14.73 -26.14 24.85
CA ARG A 286 15.74 -26.63 23.93
C ARG A 286 17.10 -26.75 24.67
N PRO A 287 17.94 -27.76 24.29
CA PRO A 287 19.25 -27.94 24.88
C PRO A 287 20.10 -26.66 24.76
N LYS A 288 20.92 -26.42 25.75
CA LYS A 288 21.92 -25.35 25.79
C LYS A 288 23.28 -26.03 26.02
N LEU A 289 24.27 -25.75 25.19
CA LEU A 289 25.64 -26.14 25.47
C LEU A 289 26.11 -25.32 26.67
N ASP A 290 26.53 -26.00 27.73
CA ASP A 290 27.20 -25.35 28.82
C ASP A 290 28.55 -24.81 28.35
N HIS A 291 28.86 -23.57 28.74
CA HIS A 291 30.05 -22.83 28.30
C HIS A 291 31.38 -23.53 28.69
N ASN A 292 31.34 -24.59 29.46
CA ASN A 292 32.53 -25.34 29.91
C ASN A 292 33.05 -26.41 28.92
N GLU A 293 32.26 -26.78 27.88
CA GLU A 293 32.70 -27.77 26.88
C GLU A 293 33.42 -27.19 25.65
N VAL A 294 33.51 -25.87 25.54
CA VAL A 294 34.17 -25.21 24.38
C VAL A 294 35.67 -24.94 24.66
N LEU A 295 36.16 -25.21 25.85
CA LEU A 295 37.57 -25.00 26.27
C LEU A 295 38.33 -26.29 26.57
N SER A 296 37.80 -27.45 26.18
CA SER A 296 38.51 -28.73 26.27
C SER A 296 38.98 -29.24 24.91
#